data_21ab57ae690316eb372fedf63d593a19
#
_entry.id   21ab57ae690316eb372fedf63d593a19
#
_cell.length_a   1.000
_cell.length_b   1.000
_cell.length_c   1.000
_cell.angle_alpha   90.00
_cell.angle_beta   90.00
_cell.angle_gamma   90.00
#
_symmetry.space_group_name_H-M   'P 1'
#
loop_
_entity.id
_entity.type
_entity.pdbx_description
1 polymer ?
#
loop_
_entity_poly.entity_id
_entity_poly.type
_entity_poly.pdbx_seq_one_letter_code
_entity_poly.pdbx_strand_id
1 'polypeptide(L)'
;MKLVIVGAGPSGIGLGILLKKMNFEDFVILEKEEIGASFRKWPKEMKLITPSFTGHGFGMLDLNALTPETSPAFTFGKEHLTGNEYADYLQLLAHHYKLPIKKAYVDKVVKNNNKFLLYTDKQMIEAPFLVWATGEYQTPNLKPFEGAELALHNSLVKSWDNLQGDEFTL
;
A
#
# COMPACT_ATOMS: atom_id res chain seq x y z
N MET A 1 20.16 -13.06 2.10
CA MET A 1 19.17 -12.06 1.63
C MET A 1 19.80 -10.68 1.68
N LYS A 2 19.83 -9.98 0.56
CA LYS A 2 20.50 -8.67 0.47
C LYS A 2 19.57 -7.50 0.79
N LEU A 3 18.28 -7.61 0.45
CA LEU A 3 17.35 -6.51 0.60
C LEU A 3 16.06 -6.98 1.29
N VAL A 4 15.61 -6.21 2.28
CA VAL A 4 14.28 -6.34 2.89
C VAL A 4 13.46 -5.10 2.55
N ILE A 5 12.26 -5.30 2.06
CA ILE A 5 11.25 -4.26 1.86
C ILE A 5 10.17 -4.49 2.92
N VAL A 6 9.80 -3.47 3.68
CA VAL A 6 8.74 -3.56 4.69
C VAL A 6 7.51 -2.81 4.19
N GLY A 7 6.43 -3.54 3.97
CA GLY A 7 5.15 -3.08 3.44
C GLY A 7 4.89 -3.54 2.02
N ALA A 8 3.71 -4.12 1.78
CA ALA A 8 3.21 -4.57 0.48
C ALA A 8 2.11 -3.65 -0.08
N GLY A 9 2.28 -2.35 0.11
CA GLY A 9 1.52 -1.32 -0.57
C GLY A 9 2.10 -1.02 -1.97
N PRO A 10 1.61 0.03 -2.66
CA PRO A 10 2.05 0.37 -4.02
C PRO A 10 3.57 0.51 -4.15
N SER A 11 4.22 1.18 -3.19
CA SER A 11 5.67 1.39 -3.21
C SER A 11 6.45 0.08 -3.08
N GLY A 12 6.04 -0.80 -2.15
CA GLY A 12 6.70 -2.09 -1.94
C GLY A 12 6.50 -3.04 -3.11
N ILE A 13 5.28 -3.12 -3.65
CA ILE A 13 4.96 -3.94 -4.82
C ILE A 13 5.66 -3.39 -6.06
N GLY A 14 5.60 -2.08 -6.33
CA GLY A 14 6.25 -1.46 -7.46
C GLY A 14 7.76 -1.66 -7.46
N LEU A 15 8.42 -1.48 -6.30
CA LEU A 15 9.86 -1.76 -6.16
C LEU A 15 10.15 -3.25 -6.40
N GLY A 16 9.34 -4.15 -5.83
CA GLY A 16 9.49 -5.59 -6.03
C GLY A 16 9.43 -5.98 -7.50
N ILE A 17 8.50 -5.40 -8.26
CA ILE A 17 8.38 -5.60 -9.71
C ILE A 17 9.62 -5.08 -10.43
N LEU A 18 10.10 -3.88 -10.08
CA LEU A 18 11.31 -3.32 -10.69
C LEU A 18 12.52 -4.23 -10.46
N LEU A 19 12.71 -4.73 -9.24
CA LEU A 19 13.79 -5.66 -8.91
C LEU A 19 13.70 -6.94 -9.73
N LYS A 20 12.51 -7.52 -9.90
CA LYS A 20 12.28 -8.68 -10.77
C LYS A 20 12.66 -8.39 -12.23
N LYS A 21 12.24 -7.24 -12.76
CA LYS A 21 12.61 -6.81 -14.13
C LYS A 21 14.13 -6.62 -14.31
N MET A 22 14.83 -6.26 -13.23
CA MET A 22 16.29 -6.15 -13.21
C MET A 22 17.00 -7.48 -12.92
N ASN A 23 16.29 -8.60 -12.84
CA ASN A 23 16.80 -9.92 -12.47
C ASN A 23 17.49 -9.96 -11.09
N PHE A 24 17.06 -9.08 -10.16
CA PHE A 24 17.51 -9.10 -8.78
C PHE A 24 16.55 -9.92 -7.93
N GLU A 25 16.98 -11.14 -7.55
CA GLU A 25 16.13 -12.11 -6.85
C GLU A 25 16.36 -12.17 -5.33
N ASP A 26 17.46 -11.57 -4.82
CA ASP A 26 17.86 -11.71 -3.41
C ASP A 26 17.19 -10.65 -2.51
N PHE A 27 15.85 -10.62 -2.53
CA PHE A 27 15.04 -9.74 -1.69
C PHE A 27 13.81 -10.45 -1.13
N VAL A 28 13.17 -9.83 -0.14
CA VAL A 28 11.87 -10.22 0.40
C VAL A 28 11.05 -8.97 0.73
N ILE A 29 9.74 -9.08 0.56
CA ILE A 29 8.78 -8.09 1.04
C ILE A 29 8.11 -8.65 2.29
N LEU A 30 8.15 -7.91 3.40
CA LEU A 30 7.48 -8.27 4.64
C LEU A 30 6.19 -7.46 4.75
N GLU A 31 5.07 -8.14 4.97
CA GLU A 31 3.76 -7.51 5.14
C GLU A 31 3.08 -8.04 6.40
N LYS A 32 2.57 -7.13 7.23
CA LYS A 32 1.94 -7.48 8.51
C LYS A 32 0.52 -8.03 8.37
N GLU A 33 -0.22 -7.55 7.38
CA GLU A 33 -1.63 -7.88 7.17
C GLU A 33 -1.84 -8.62 5.85
N GLU A 34 -2.11 -7.87 4.79
CA GLU A 34 -2.30 -8.36 3.43
C GLU A 34 -1.82 -7.32 2.41
N ILE A 35 -1.64 -7.74 1.18
CA ILE A 35 -1.24 -6.84 0.09
C ILE A 35 -2.33 -5.77 -0.10
N GLY A 36 -1.92 -4.49 -0.05
CA GLY A 36 -2.85 -3.38 -0.21
C GLY A 36 -3.78 -3.13 0.97
N ALA A 37 -3.46 -3.63 2.18
CA ALA A 37 -4.29 -3.53 3.38
C ALA A 37 -4.77 -2.10 3.70
N SER A 38 -3.97 -1.07 3.42
CA SER A 38 -4.36 0.32 3.64
C SER A 38 -5.56 0.73 2.80
N PHE A 39 -5.66 0.23 1.57
CA PHE A 39 -6.79 0.49 0.68
C PHE A 39 -8.05 -0.29 1.10
N ARG A 40 -7.89 -1.51 1.63
CA ARG A 40 -9.00 -2.29 2.20
C ARG A 40 -9.68 -1.60 3.39
N LYS A 41 -8.96 -0.72 4.07
CA LYS A 41 -9.47 0.04 5.22
C LYS A 41 -10.20 1.31 4.84
N TRP A 42 -10.20 1.70 3.58
CA TRP A 42 -10.93 2.86 3.12
C TRP A 42 -12.45 2.69 3.33
N PRO A 43 -13.18 3.79 3.53
CA PRO A 43 -14.64 3.78 3.44
C PRO A 43 -15.09 3.13 2.13
N LYS A 44 -16.19 2.41 2.18
CA LYS A 44 -16.73 1.64 1.04
C LYS A 44 -16.90 2.49 -0.23
N GLU A 45 -17.34 3.73 -0.05
CA GLU A 45 -17.65 4.67 -1.14
C GLU A 45 -16.41 5.42 -1.63
N MET A 46 -15.30 5.37 -0.88
CA MET A 46 -14.07 6.08 -1.22
C MET A 46 -13.43 5.47 -2.46
N LYS A 47 -13.03 6.35 -3.38
CA LYS A 47 -12.39 5.97 -4.65
C LYS A 47 -11.13 6.78 -4.86
N LEU A 48 -10.24 6.29 -5.73
CA LEU A 48 -9.12 7.07 -6.21
C LEU A 48 -9.64 8.33 -6.92
N ILE A 49 -9.13 9.50 -6.54
CA ILE A 49 -9.48 10.78 -7.19
C ILE A 49 -8.86 10.85 -8.58
N THR A 50 -7.60 10.44 -8.71
CA THR A 50 -6.92 10.37 -10.00
C THR A 50 -7.58 9.28 -10.85
N PRO A 51 -8.09 9.62 -12.05
CA PRO A 51 -8.67 8.61 -12.92
C PRO A 51 -7.59 7.73 -13.54
N SER A 52 -7.92 6.47 -13.71
CA SER A 52 -7.15 5.52 -14.51
C SER A 52 -7.68 5.54 -15.95
N PHE A 53 -6.80 5.37 -16.92
CA PHE A 53 -7.18 5.36 -18.34
C PHE A 53 -6.80 4.04 -19.00
N THR A 54 -7.71 3.46 -19.76
CA THR A 54 -7.50 2.17 -20.45
C THR A 54 -6.54 2.25 -21.63
N GLY A 55 -6.22 3.46 -22.09
CA GLY A 55 -5.34 3.70 -23.21
C GLY A 55 -4.25 4.71 -22.85
N HIS A 56 -3.11 4.57 -23.47
CA HIS A 56 -2.02 5.56 -23.39
C HIS A 56 -2.37 6.80 -24.21
N GLY A 57 -3.43 7.53 -23.82
CA GLY A 57 -3.77 8.80 -24.43
C GLY A 57 -2.54 9.71 -24.42
N PHE A 58 -2.17 10.22 -25.58
CA PHE A 58 -0.99 11.08 -25.75
C PHE A 58 0.35 10.44 -25.30
N GLY A 59 0.44 9.11 -25.26
CA GLY A 59 1.64 8.39 -24.81
C GLY A 59 1.91 8.46 -23.29
N MET A 60 0.95 8.96 -22.51
CA MET A 60 1.06 9.01 -21.05
C MET A 60 0.71 7.66 -20.42
N LEU A 61 1.44 7.32 -19.37
CA LEU A 61 1.14 6.12 -18.56
C LEU A 61 -0.10 6.36 -17.70
N ASP A 62 -0.81 5.29 -17.36
CA ASP A 62 -1.85 5.34 -16.34
C ASP A 62 -1.23 5.74 -14.99
N LEU A 63 -1.70 6.84 -14.39
CA LEU A 63 -1.14 7.40 -13.16
C LEU A 63 -1.32 6.51 -11.93
N ASN A 64 -2.26 5.56 -11.97
CA ASN A 64 -2.48 4.60 -10.89
C ASN A 64 -1.80 3.24 -11.17
N ALA A 65 -1.19 3.06 -12.33
CA ALA A 65 -0.47 1.84 -12.67
C ALA A 65 0.90 1.78 -12.01
N LEU A 66 1.32 0.58 -11.61
CA LEU A 66 2.67 0.35 -11.06
C LEU A 66 3.69 -0.03 -12.14
N THR A 67 3.22 -0.36 -13.33
CA THR A 67 4.08 -0.69 -14.47
C THR A 67 3.50 -0.15 -15.76
N PRO A 68 4.36 0.18 -16.74
CA PRO A 68 3.88 0.69 -18.03
C PRO A 68 2.96 -0.26 -18.79
N GLU A 69 3.06 -1.55 -18.52
CA GLU A 69 2.32 -2.60 -19.25
C GLU A 69 0.94 -2.88 -18.65
N THR A 70 0.59 -2.24 -17.53
CA THR A 70 -0.67 -2.51 -16.83
C THR A 70 -1.50 -1.25 -16.67
N SER A 71 -2.82 -1.43 -16.54
CA SER A 71 -3.76 -0.37 -16.21
C SER A 71 -4.85 -0.91 -15.28
N PRO A 72 -5.04 -0.31 -14.11
CA PRO A 72 -6.17 -0.65 -13.25
C PRO A 72 -7.51 -0.46 -13.95
N ALA A 73 -7.69 0.59 -14.75
CA ALA A 73 -8.93 0.83 -15.49
C ALA A 73 -9.22 -0.26 -16.51
N PHE A 74 -8.21 -0.76 -17.22
CA PHE A 74 -8.37 -1.90 -18.12
C PHE A 74 -8.76 -3.16 -17.37
N THR A 75 -8.12 -3.40 -16.21
CA THR A 75 -8.36 -4.60 -15.40
C THR A 75 -9.79 -4.65 -14.83
N PHE A 76 -10.33 -3.51 -14.40
CA PHE A 76 -11.63 -3.44 -13.70
C PHE A 76 -12.74 -2.75 -14.50
N GLY A 77 -12.46 -2.23 -15.69
CA GLY A 77 -13.43 -1.50 -16.51
C GLY A 77 -13.95 -0.19 -15.88
N LYS A 78 -13.13 0.46 -15.05
CA LYS A 78 -13.49 1.67 -14.30
C LYS A 78 -12.34 2.66 -14.24
N GLU A 79 -12.65 3.95 -14.33
CA GLU A 79 -11.66 5.03 -14.20
C GLU A 79 -11.29 5.29 -12.73
N HIS A 80 -12.27 5.28 -11.84
CA HIS A 80 -12.10 5.54 -10.41
C HIS A 80 -12.33 4.27 -9.60
N LEU A 81 -11.25 3.61 -9.24
CA LEU A 81 -11.28 2.38 -8.46
C LEU A 81 -11.59 2.66 -6.99
N THR A 82 -12.36 1.79 -6.38
CA THR A 82 -12.50 1.70 -4.92
C THR A 82 -11.20 1.20 -4.28
N GLY A 83 -11.06 1.38 -2.97
CA GLY A 83 -9.90 0.84 -2.24
C GLY A 83 -9.75 -0.67 -2.43
N ASN A 84 -10.87 -1.42 -2.38
CA ASN A 84 -10.85 -2.87 -2.59
C ASN A 84 -10.32 -3.25 -3.98
N GLU A 85 -10.84 -2.63 -5.03
CA GLU A 85 -10.40 -2.90 -6.40
C GLU A 85 -8.91 -2.55 -6.60
N TYR A 86 -8.44 -1.46 -5.99
CA TYR A 86 -7.01 -1.14 -6.08
C TYR A 86 -6.13 -2.13 -5.31
N ALA A 87 -6.57 -2.61 -4.14
CA ALA A 87 -5.89 -3.68 -3.42
C ALA A 87 -5.86 -4.99 -4.24
N ASP A 88 -6.95 -5.32 -4.93
CA ASP A 88 -7.01 -6.49 -5.84
C ASP A 88 -6.02 -6.34 -7.00
N TYR A 89 -5.91 -5.13 -7.58
CA TYR A 89 -4.90 -4.86 -8.61
C TYR A 89 -3.47 -5.12 -8.09
N LEU A 90 -3.15 -4.66 -6.87
CA LEU A 90 -1.85 -4.92 -6.24
C LEU A 90 -1.60 -6.42 -6.04
N GLN A 91 -2.62 -7.17 -5.62
CA GLN A 91 -2.53 -8.63 -5.45
C GLN A 91 -2.30 -9.35 -6.78
N LEU A 92 -3.02 -8.95 -7.83
CA LEU A 92 -2.83 -9.50 -9.18
C LEU A 92 -1.40 -9.30 -9.67
N LEU A 93 -0.85 -8.10 -9.50
CA LEU A 93 0.54 -7.80 -9.86
C LEU A 93 1.54 -8.62 -9.04
N ALA A 94 1.36 -8.69 -7.73
CA ALA A 94 2.24 -9.46 -6.85
C ALA A 94 2.28 -10.94 -7.26
N HIS A 95 1.14 -11.52 -7.60
CA HIS A 95 1.02 -12.89 -8.08
C HIS A 95 1.65 -13.07 -9.47
N HIS A 96 1.33 -12.20 -10.42
CA HIS A 96 1.86 -12.26 -11.79
C HIS A 96 3.40 -12.21 -11.81
N TYR A 97 4.00 -11.29 -11.06
CA TYR A 97 5.46 -11.16 -10.96
C TYR A 97 6.09 -12.12 -9.95
N LYS A 98 5.31 -12.98 -9.29
CA LYS A 98 5.78 -13.97 -8.28
C LYS A 98 6.66 -13.30 -7.22
N LEU A 99 6.19 -12.20 -6.65
CA LEU A 99 6.95 -11.45 -5.66
C LEU A 99 7.15 -12.27 -4.37
N PRO A 100 8.36 -12.27 -3.78
CA PRO A 100 8.66 -13.02 -2.56
C PRO A 100 8.09 -12.29 -1.32
N ILE A 101 6.78 -12.37 -1.12
CA ILE A 101 6.08 -11.72 0.01
C ILE A 101 5.94 -12.71 1.15
N LYS A 102 6.29 -12.28 2.38
CA LYS A 102 6.13 -13.05 3.61
C LYS A 102 5.30 -12.26 4.62
N LYS A 103 4.34 -12.93 5.23
CA LYS A 103 3.57 -12.34 6.33
C LYS A 103 4.44 -12.28 7.58
N ALA A 104 4.77 -11.07 8.02
CA ALA A 104 5.53 -10.79 9.23
C ALA A 104 5.30 -9.34 9.68
N TYR A 105 5.11 -9.14 10.97
CA TYR A 105 5.09 -7.81 11.58
C TYR A 105 6.50 -7.42 12.01
N VAL A 106 7.01 -6.31 11.49
CA VAL A 106 8.30 -5.75 11.92
C VAL A 106 8.03 -4.77 13.06
N ASP A 107 8.42 -5.16 14.25
CA ASP A 107 8.23 -4.37 15.48
C ASP A 107 9.35 -3.33 15.68
N LYS A 108 10.59 -3.73 15.40
CA LYS A 108 11.77 -2.91 15.65
C LYS A 108 12.81 -3.10 14.58
N VAL A 109 13.49 -2.01 14.23
CA VAL A 109 14.68 -2.03 13.36
C VAL A 109 15.84 -1.36 14.08
N VAL A 110 17.00 -2.00 14.05
CA VAL A 110 18.24 -1.48 14.59
C VAL A 110 19.30 -1.50 13.49
N LYS A 111 19.99 -0.37 13.29
CA LYS A 111 21.17 -0.33 12.45
C LYS A 111 22.38 -0.76 13.28
N ASN A 112 23.04 -1.82 12.84
CA ASN A 112 24.25 -2.35 13.46
C ASN A 112 25.37 -2.39 12.42
N ASN A 113 26.34 -1.50 12.55
CA ASN A 113 27.39 -1.30 11.56
C ASN A 113 26.79 -1.07 10.14
N ASN A 114 27.11 -1.95 9.18
CA ASN A 114 26.67 -1.86 7.79
C ASN A 114 25.42 -2.74 7.49
N LYS A 115 24.68 -3.14 8.53
CA LYS A 115 23.50 -4.00 8.39
C LYS A 115 22.33 -3.48 9.20
N PHE A 116 21.13 -3.90 8.81
CA PHE A 116 19.89 -3.71 9.56
C PHE A 116 19.47 -5.02 10.22
N LEU A 117 19.12 -4.94 11.50
CA LEU A 117 18.51 -6.02 12.27
C LEU A 117 17.02 -5.70 12.40
N LEU A 118 16.17 -6.52 11.77
CA LEU A 118 14.72 -6.40 11.82
C LEU A 118 14.17 -7.45 12.79
N TYR A 119 13.54 -6.98 13.85
CA TYR A 119 12.85 -7.84 14.81
C TYR A 119 11.40 -8.01 14.34
N THR A 120 10.97 -9.24 14.16
CA THR A 120 9.61 -9.56 13.75
C THR A 120 8.92 -10.42 14.81
N ASP A 121 7.60 -10.57 14.68
CA ASP A 121 6.79 -11.48 15.50
C ASP A 121 7.24 -12.95 15.42
N LYS A 122 8.06 -13.31 14.43
CA LYS A 122 8.50 -14.69 14.19
C LYS A 122 9.98 -14.93 14.43
N GLN A 123 10.82 -13.99 14.02
CA GLN A 123 12.28 -14.14 14.04
C GLN A 123 12.98 -12.79 13.84
N MET A 124 14.28 -12.77 14.11
CA MET A 124 15.13 -11.67 13.68
C MET A 124 15.66 -11.93 12.27
N ILE A 125 15.63 -10.90 11.44
CA ILE A 125 16.15 -10.91 10.07
C ILE A 125 17.28 -9.89 9.95
N GLU A 126 18.38 -10.29 9.35
CA GLU A 126 19.53 -9.42 9.07
C GLU A 126 19.64 -9.15 7.57
N ALA A 127 19.81 -7.89 7.18
CA ALA A 127 20.00 -7.50 5.79
C ALA A 127 20.89 -6.25 5.67
N PRO A 128 21.78 -6.18 4.65
CA PRO A 128 22.58 -4.98 4.39
C PRO A 128 21.75 -3.80 3.88
N PHE A 129 20.60 -4.07 3.23
CA PHE A 129 19.71 -3.03 2.70
C PHE A 129 18.29 -3.19 3.21
N LEU A 130 17.67 -2.06 3.53
CA LEU A 130 16.29 -1.95 4.00
C LEU A 130 15.58 -0.85 3.24
N VAL A 131 14.38 -1.15 2.75
CA VAL A 131 13.42 -0.15 2.25
C VAL A 131 12.19 -0.16 3.16
N TRP A 132 11.87 1.00 3.73
CA TRP A 132 10.72 1.20 4.59
C TRP A 132 9.57 1.77 3.74
N ALA A 133 8.59 0.93 3.41
CA ALA A 133 7.49 1.22 2.51
C ALA A 133 6.10 1.02 3.19
N THR A 134 6.02 1.33 4.50
CA THR A 134 4.82 1.08 5.32
C THR A 134 3.68 2.07 5.10
N GLY A 135 3.91 3.15 4.33
CA GLY A 135 2.96 4.24 4.13
C GLY A 135 2.90 5.22 5.31
N GLU A 136 2.15 6.30 5.14
CA GLU A 136 2.03 7.38 6.13
C GLU A 136 0.73 7.32 6.93
N TYR A 137 -0.35 6.80 6.35
CA TYR A 137 -1.70 6.90 6.91
C TYR A 137 -2.08 5.76 7.87
N GLN A 138 -1.10 4.95 8.32
CA GLN A 138 -1.35 3.81 9.23
C GLN A 138 -1.67 4.24 10.66
N THR A 139 -1.19 5.41 11.07
CA THR A 139 -1.35 5.95 12.43
C THR A 139 -1.83 7.40 12.37
N PRO A 140 -3.12 7.63 12.04
CA PRO A 140 -3.67 8.99 11.98
C PRO A 140 -3.61 9.66 13.35
N ASN A 141 -3.30 10.97 13.35
CA ASN A 141 -3.43 11.77 14.55
C ASN A 141 -4.91 12.13 14.77
N LEU A 142 -5.58 11.42 15.66
CA LEU A 142 -7.01 11.61 15.93
C LEU A 142 -7.30 12.81 16.85
N LYS A 143 -6.27 13.41 17.46
CA LYS A 143 -6.41 14.55 18.36
C LYS A 143 -5.38 15.65 18.02
N PRO A 144 -5.46 16.24 16.81
CA PRO A 144 -4.49 17.25 16.38
C PRO A 144 -4.64 18.61 17.07
N PHE A 145 -5.80 18.90 17.68
CA PHE A 145 -6.14 20.14 18.39
C PHE A 145 -7.17 19.86 19.49
N GLU A 146 -7.35 20.81 20.39
CA GLU A 146 -8.37 20.75 21.45
C GLU A 146 -9.78 20.78 20.83
N GLY A 147 -10.67 19.86 21.25
CA GLY A 147 -12.01 19.70 20.68
C GLY A 147 -12.09 18.73 19.48
N ALA A 148 -10.96 18.17 19.01
CA ALA A 148 -10.98 17.19 17.92
C ALA A 148 -11.80 15.93 18.23
N GLU A 149 -12.04 15.63 19.51
CA GLU A 149 -12.89 14.52 19.95
C GLU A 149 -14.39 14.74 19.62
N LEU A 150 -14.80 15.97 19.29
CA LEU A 150 -16.17 16.29 18.86
C LEU A 150 -16.36 16.02 17.37
N ALA A 151 -15.29 15.77 16.63
CA ALA A 151 -15.31 15.48 15.19
C ALA A 151 -15.05 13.99 14.92
N LEU A 152 -15.66 13.48 13.86
CA LEU A 152 -15.40 12.12 13.37
C LEU A 152 -14.29 12.14 12.34
N HIS A 153 -13.12 11.56 12.67
CA HIS A 153 -12.04 11.45 11.72
C HIS A 153 -12.38 10.40 10.66
N ASN A 154 -12.13 10.70 9.37
CA ASN A 154 -12.50 9.85 8.23
C ASN A 154 -11.89 8.43 8.30
N SER A 155 -10.72 8.26 8.93
CA SER A 155 -10.10 6.93 9.10
C SER A 155 -10.91 5.98 9.99
N LEU A 156 -11.89 6.49 10.75
CA LEU A 156 -12.78 5.70 11.59
C LEU A 156 -14.08 5.32 10.86
N VAL A 157 -14.33 5.90 9.69
CA VAL A 157 -15.53 5.65 8.89
C VAL A 157 -15.30 4.47 7.96
N LYS A 158 -16.17 3.47 8.02
CA LYS A 158 -16.14 2.32 7.11
C LYS A 158 -17.10 2.47 5.93
N SER A 159 -18.19 3.23 6.11
CA SER A 159 -19.14 3.60 5.08
C SER A 159 -19.78 4.92 5.47
N TRP A 160 -19.90 5.82 4.52
CA TRP A 160 -20.59 7.11 4.72
C TRP A 160 -22.09 6.93 4.95
N ASP A 161 -22.67 5.81 4.46
CA ASP A 161 -24.09 5.46 4.71
C ASP A 161 -24.40 5.26 6.20
N ASN A 162 -23.37 5.05 7.04
CA ASN A 162 -23.53 4.87 8.48
C ASN A 162 -23.58 6.20 9.27
N LEU A 163 -23.31 7.32 8.59
CA LEU A 163 -23.40 8.64 9.25
C LEU A 163 -24.87 9.05 9.38
N GLN A 164 -25.21 9.53 10.57
CA GLN A 164 -26.55 10.04 10.88
C GLN A 164 -26.48 11.57 11.03
N GLY A 165 -27.43 12.26 10.41
CA GLY A 165 -27.57 13.71 10.46
C GLY A 165 -28.01 14.28 9.13
N ASP A 166 -28.64 15.44 9.18
CA ASP A 166 -29.12 16.17 8.00
C ASP A 166 -28.11 17.21 7.52
N GLU A 167 -27.18 17.60 8.40
CA GLU A 167 -26.12 18.58 8.11
C GLU A 167 -24.76 18.06 8.58
N PHE A 168 -23.73 18.28 7.79
CA PHE A 168 -22.35 17.97 8.11
C PHE A 168 -21.45 19.18 7.82
N THR A 169 -20.57 19.48 8.77
CA THR A 169 -19.50 20.48 8.58
C THR A 169 -18.19 19.75 8.29
N LEU A 170 -17.48 20.18 7.23
CA LEU A 170 -16.19 19.65 6.81
C LEU A 170 -15.06 20.59 7.26
#